data_8b969ce5bd3793ac1a00eacfbef41da2
#
_entry.id   8b969ce5bd3793ac1a00eacfbef41da2
#
_cell.length_a   1.000
_cell.length_b   1.000
_cell.length_c   1.000
_cell.angle_alpha   90.00
_cell.angle_beta   90.00
_cell.angle_gamma   90.00
#
_symmetry.space_group_name_H-M   'P 1'
#
loop_
_entity.id
_entity.type
_entity.pdbx_description
1 polymer ?
#
loop_
_entity_poly.entity_id
_entity_poly.type
_entity_poly.pdbx_seq_one_letter_code
_entity_poly.pdbx_strand_id
1 'polypeptide(L)'
;CREVCPVMQVTRNENHTPTAFHASIVAMEQGLVGVEDIADDFVHCTQCGACELRCPNTLFTGDFYRHRTRTVDVVKAMRALMVETGNEREGWRIWNERLATDHNEPVLGETRVLQEHVADWAEGLDIPVGGETVLFVDCEAAFYRTSVPRAVAQMLQRGGYEFGLMGEQWCCGGPAAEMGYAEQAQRFARHNLDNWRSTGTRRVLVLD
;
A
#
# COMPACT_ATOMS: atom_id res chain seq x y z
N CYS A 1 -21.30 10.48 -4.95
CA CYS A 1 -20.18 9.54 -4.79
C CYS A 1 -19.89 8.75 -6.07
N ARG A 2 -20.92 8.25 -6.78
CA ARG A 2 -20.72 7.47 -8.02
C ARG A 2 -20.00 8.24 -9.15
N GLU A 3 -20.26 9.54 -9.26
CA GLU A 3 -19.68 10.38 -10.31
C GLU A 3 -18.17 10.58 -10.20
N VAL A 4 -17.63 10.48 -9.01
CA VAL A 4 -16.19 10.67 -8.73
C VAL A 4 -15.41 9.35 -8.66
N CYS A 5 -16.11 8.21 -8.65
CA CYS A 5 -15.48 6.91 -8.56
C CYS A 5 -14.90 6.48 -9.90
N PRO A 6 -13.56 6.35 -10.05
CA PRO A 6 -12.96 5.95 -11.31
C PRO A 6 -13.36 4.52 -11.72
N VAL A 7 -13.54 3.64 -10.73
CA VAL A 7 -13.97 2.26 -10.97
C VAL A 7 -15.37 2.22 -11.58
N MET A 8 -16.31 2.97 -11.00
CA MET A 8 -17.67 3.08 -11.55
C MET A 8 -17.68 3.64 -12.98
N GLN A 9 -16.82 4.61 -13.27
CA GLN A 9 -16.76 5.19 -14.63
C GLN A 9 -16.32 4.16 -15.68
N VAL A 10 -15.48 3.19 -15.30
CA VAL A 10 -15.01 2.13 -16.19
C VAL A 10 -15.97 0.95 -16.21
N THR A 11 -16.34 0.42 -15.04
CA THR A 11 -17.12 -0.82 -14.95
C THR A 11 -18.61 -0.64 -15.23
N ARG A 12 -19.14 0.56 -15.01
CA ARG A 12 -20.58 0.88 -15.08
C ARG A 12 -21.42 -0.01 -14.14
N ASN A 13 -20.81 -0.60 -13.14
CA ASN A 13 -21.48 -1.44 -12.14
C ASN A 13 -21.70 -0.64 -10.85
N GLU A 14 -22.95 -0.47 -10.44
CA GLU A 14 -23.31 0.28 -9.22
C GLU A 14 -22.76 -0.37 -7.94
N ASN A 15 -22.56 -1.68 -7.92
CA ASN A 15 -21.97 -2.38 -6.77
C ASN A 15 -20.52 -1.93 -6.51
N HIS A 16 -19.82 -1.43 -7.51
CA HIS A 16 -18.46 -0.90 -7.36
C HIS A 16 -18.43 0.57 -6.93
N THR A 17 -19.46 1.03 -6.22
CA THR A 17 -19.54 2.41 -5.76
C THR A 17 -19.40 2.53 -4.25
N PRO A 18 -18.92 3.68 -3.74
CA PRO A 18 -18.87 3.91 -2.31
C PRO A 18 -20.22 3.74 -1.61
N THR A 19 -21.30 4.14 -2.27
CA THR A 19 -22.66 3.99 -1.72
C THR A 19 -23.04 2.51 -1.59
N ALA A 20 -22.72 1.71 -2.61
CA ALA A 20 -23.00 0.27 -2.56
C ALA A 20 -22.17 -0.43 -1.47
N PHE A 21 -20.89 -0.09 -1.33
CA PHE A 21 -20.05 -0.66 -0.25
C PHE A 21 -20.68 -0.45 1.14
N HIS A 22 -21.12 0.77 1.44
CA HIS A 22 -21.78 1.03 2.72
C HIS A 22 -23.12 0.30 2.85
N ALA A 23 -23.92 0.22 1.76
CA ALA A 23 -25.18 -0.49 1.77
C ALA A 23 -24.98 -2.00 1.96
N SER A 24 -23.99 -2.60 1.31
CA SER A 24 -23.64 -4.01 1.45
C SER A 24 -23.22 -4.36 2.88
N ILE A 25 -22.43 -3.51 3.55
CA ILE A 25 -22.08 -3.72 4.95
C ILE A 25 -23.32 -3.69 5.85
N VAL A 26 -24.22 -2.74 5.65
CA VAL A 26 -25.48 -2.68 6.42
C VAL A 26 -26.33 -3.91 6.17
N ALA A 27 -26.43 -4.38 4.93
CA ALA A 27 -27.15 -5.60 4.60
C ALA A 27 -26.53 -6.84 5.28
N MET A 28 -25.19 -6.91 5.32
CA MET A 28 -24.47 -7.98 6.01
C MET A 28 -24.70 -7.94 7.53
N GLU A 29 -24.64 -6.75 8.16
CA GLU A 29 -24.96 -6.61 9.59
C GLU A 29 -26.39 -7.01 9.94
N GLN A 30 -27.32 -6.86 9.01
CA GLN A 30 -28.72 -7.30 9.16
C GLN A 30 -28.92 -8.78 8.83
N GLY A 31 -27.89 -9.50 8.44
CA GLY A 31 -27.96 -10.91 8.07
C GLY A 31 -28.69 -11.20 6.76
N LEU A 32 -28.79 -10.21 5.86
CA LEU A 32 -29.43 -10.34 4.55
C LEU A 32 -28.50 -10.92 3.50
N VAL A 33 -27.19 -10.74 3.64
CA VAL A 33 -26.14 -11.26 2.75
C VAL A 33 -24.97 -11.73 3.59
N GLY A 34 -24.19 -12.69 3.06
CA GLY A 34 -22.94 -13.15 3.64
C GLY A 34 -21.74 -12.41 3.05
N VAL A 35 -20.55 -12.66 3.62
CA VAL A 35 -19.28 -12.15 3.07
C VAL A 35 -19.09 -12.64 1.65
N GLU A 36 -19.37 -13.90 1.39
CA GLU A 36 -19.25 -14.57 0.09
C GLU A 36 -20.10 -13.92 -1.02
N ASP A 37 -21.23 -13.31 -0.65
CA ASP A 37 -22.14 -12.66 -1.61
C ASP A 37 -21.62 -11.31 -2.11
N ILE A 38 -20.82 -10.61 -1.30
CA ILE A 38 -20.40 -9.23 -1.57
C ILE A 38 -18.87 -9.06 -1.73
N ALA A 39 -18.09 -10.07 -1.43
CA ALA A 39 -16.62 -10.00 -1.43
C ALA A 39 -16.05 -9.48 -2.74
N ASP A 40 -16.53 -9.98 -3.89
CA ASP A 40 -16.00 -9.61 -5.21
C ASP A 40 -16.19 -8.12 -5.54
N ASP A 41 -17.23 -7.49 -5.04
CA ASP A 41 -17.45 -6.05 -5.24
C ASP A 41 -16.34 -5.20 -4.58
N PHE A 42 -15.88 -5.59 -3.39
CA PHE A 42 -14.85 -4.86 -2.64
C PHE A 42 -13.44 -4.98 -3.23
N VAL A 43 -13.20 -5.98 -4.06
CA VAL A 43 -11.91 -6.15 -4.75
C VAL A 43 -11.63 -5.00 -5.72
N HIS A 44 -12.65 -4.48 -6.37
CA HIS A 44 -12.52 -3.48 -7.42
C HIS A 44 -12.15 -2.08 -6.91
N CYS A 45 -12.31 -1.78 -5.62
CA CYS A 45 -11.96 -0.47 -5.08
C CYS A 45 -10.46 -0.19 -5.15
N THR A 46 -10.06 0.91 -5.79
CA THR A 46 -8.66 1.35 -5.87
C THR A 46 -8.18 2.12 -4.63
N GLN A 47 -9.05 2.28 -3.62
CA GLN A 47 -8.75 2.99 -2.37
C GLN A 47 -8.23 4.43 -2.55
N CYS A 48 -8.53 5.08 -3.68
CA CYS A 48 -8.03 6.42 -4.03
C CYS A 48 -8.56 7.57 -3.16
N GLY A 49 -9.57 7.34 -2.30
CA GLY A 49 -10.13 8.36 -1.40
C GLY A 49 -10.94 9.47 -2.05
N ALA A 50 -11.09 9.51 -3.37
CA ALA A 50 -11.81 10.57 -4.08
C ALA A 50 -13.27 10.73 -3.61
N CYS A 51 -13.93 9.63 -3.25
CA CYS A 51 -15.29 9.63 -2.70
C CYS A 51 -15.38 10.31 -1.34
N GLU A 52 -14.35 10.21 -0.51
CA GLU A 52 -14.30 10.81 0.82
C GLU A 52 -14.15 12.34 0.72
N LEU A 53 -13.29 12.80 -0.21
CA LEU A 53 -13.06 14.23 -0.45
C LEU A 53 -14.28 14.94 -1.02
N ARG A 54 -15.10 14.23 -1.81
CA ARG A 54 -16.30 14.76 -2.46
C ARG A 54 -17.61 14.44 -1.74
N CYS A 55 -17.53 13.78 -0.58
CA CYS A 55 -18.71 13.43 0.18
C CYS A 55 -19.45 14.70 0.66
N PRO A 56 -20.76 14.87 0.35
CA PRO A 56 -21.53 16.00 0.85
C PRO A 56 -21.52 16.12 2.39
N ASN A 57 -21.54 14.99 3.09
CA ASN A 57 -21.46 14.98 4.54
C ASN A 57 -20.15 15.61 5.06
N THR A 58 -19.06 15.43 4.34
CA THR A 58 -17.76 16.06 4.66
C THR A 58 -17.77 17.56 4.34
N LEU A 59 -18.36 17.95 3.21
CA LEU A 59 -18.38 19.34 2.74
C LEU A 59 -19.31 20.24 3.55
N PHE A 60 -20.46 19.73 4.01
CA PHE A 60 -21.47 20.53 4.69
C PHE A 60 -21.23 20.72 6.18
N THR A 61 -20.44 19.85 6.81
CA THR A 61 -20.20 19.94 8.26
C THR A 61 -19.07 20.91 8.64
N GLY A 62 -18.30 21.39 7.68
CA GLY A 62 -17.16 22.28 7.91
C GLY A 62 -16.01 21.65 8.71
N ASP A 63 -16.18 20.44 9.18
CA ASP A 63 -15.17 19.69 9.95
C ASP A 63 -14.78 18.41 9.20
N PHE A 64 -13.83 18.56 8.31
CA PHE A 64 -13.31 17.50 7.46
C PHE A 64 -12.82 16.26 8.26
N TYR A 65 -12.31 16.47 9.48
CA TYR A 65 -11.72 15.39 10.27
C TYR A 65 -12.75 14.61 11.09
N ARG A 66 -13.80 15.24 11.55
CA ARG A 66 -14.80 14.61 12.44
C ARG A 66 -15.93 13.88 11.73
N HIS A 67 -16.33 14.38 10.56
CA HIS A 67 -17.53 13.91 9.86
C HIS A 67 -17.24 13.30 8.48
N ARG A 68 -15.96 13.03 8.20
CA ARG A 68 -15.56 12.39 6.94
C ARG A 68 -16.10 10.96 6.86
N THR A 69 -16.77 10.65 5.75
CA THR A 69 -17.08 9.28 5.41
C THR A 69 -15.78 8.51 5.14
N ARG A 70 -15.56 7.41 5.83
CA ARG A 70 -14.31 6.64 5.78
C ARG A 70 -14.47 5.40 4.89
N THR A 71 -14.79 5.59 3.64
CA THR A 71 -15.03 4.50 2.68
C THR A 71 -13.78 3.62 2.50
N VAL A 72 -12.59 4.22 2.45
CA VAL A 72 -11.33 3.47 2.32
C VAL A 72 -11.12 2.53 3.51
N ASP A 73 -11.42 2.99 4.73
CA ASP A 73 -11.29 2.14 5.91
C ASP A 73 -12.33 1.02 5.92
N VAL A 74 -13.55 1.29 5.48
CA VAL A 74 -14.59 0.25 5.30
C VAL A 74 -14.12 -0.81 4.31
N VAL A 75 -13.56 -0.41 3.18
CA VAL A 75 -13.02 -1.35 2.18
C VAL A 75 -11.86 -2.17 2.76
N LYS A 76 -10.94 -1.55 3.50
CA LYS A 76 -9.83 -2.26 4.16
C LYS A 76 -10.34 -3.27 5.18
N ALA A 77 -11.28 -2.87 6.02
CA ALA A 77 -11.88 -3.76 7.02
C ALA A 77 -12.60 -4.94 6.36
N MET A 78 -13.37 -4.70 5.29
CA MET A 78 -14.02 -5.76 4.55
C MET A 78 -13.02 -6.72 3.90
N ARG A 79 -11.94 -6.22 3.30
CA ARG A 79 -10.88 -7.07 2.75
C ARG A 79 -10.16 -7.90 3.82
N ALA A 80 -9.96 -7.36 5.01
CA ALA A 80 -9.43 -8.14 6.13
C ALA A 80 -10.40 -9.27 6.53
N LEU A 81 -11.70 -8.97 6.60
CA LEU A 81 -12.72 -9.98 6.86
C LEU A 81 -12.77 -11.06 5.75
N MET A 82 -12.61 -10.66 4.48
CA MET A 82 -12.52 -11.62 3.37
C MET A 82 -11.34 -12.59 3.56
N VAL A 83 -10.18 -12.10 3.97
CA VAL A 83 -9.00 -12.94 4.28
C VAL A 83 -9.28 -13.85 5.47
N GLU A 84 -9.84 -13.33 6.55
CA GLU A 84 -10.17 -14.10 7.75
C GLU A 84 -11.19 -15.23 7.48
N THR A 85 -12.09 -15.02 6.53
CA THR A 85 -13.16 -15.97 6.19
C THR A 85 -12.87 -16.83 4.95
N GLY A 86 -11.70 -16.65 4.32
CA GLY A 86 -11.29 -17.40 3.12
C GLY A 86 -12.06 -17.01 1.85
N ASN A 87 -12.60 -15.79 1.81
CA ASN A 87 -13.33 -15.24 0.67
C ASN A 87 -12.48 -14.26 -0.17
N GLU A 88 -11.17 -14.20 0.08
CA GLU A 88 -10.27 -13.41 -0.74
C GLU A 88 -10.04 -14.03 -2.12
N ARG A 89 -9.62 -13.22 -3.09
CA ARG A 89 -9.23 -13.74 -4.40
C ARG A 89 -8.00 -14.63 -4.32
N GLU A 90 -8.03 -15.78 -4.99
CA GLU A 90 -6.89 -16.70 -5.07
C GLU A 90 -5.61 -15.99 -5.54
N GLY A 91 -5.69 -15.11 -6.51
CA GLY A 91 -4.54 -14.33 -6.98
C GLY A 91 -3.92 -13.44 -5.89
N TRP A 92 -4.72 -12.91 -4.96
CA TRP A 92 -4.22 -12.15 -3.82
C TRP A 92 -3.50 -13.05 -2.82
N ARG A 93 -4.05 -14.24 -2.56
CA ARG A 93 -3.43 -15.24 -1.67
C ARG A 93 -2.09 -15.68 -2.20
N ILE A 94 -2.00 -16.06 -3.47
CA ILE A 94 -0.75 -16.45 -4.12
C ILE A 94 0.27 -15.30 -4.09
N TRP A 95 -0.17 -14.09 -4.36
CA TRP A 95 0.70 -12.92 -4.34
C TRP A 95 1.24 -12.64 -2.92
N ASN A 96 0.38 -12.72 -1.90
CA ASN A 96 0.78 -12.53 -0.51
C ASN A 96 1.71 -13.62 0.00
N GLU A 97 1.52 -14.88 -0.40
CA GLU A 97 2.43 -16.00 -0.11
C GLU A 97 3.84 -15.73 -0.67
N ARG A 98 3.92 -15.26 -1.90
CA ARG A 98 5.21 -14.86 -2.50
C ARG A 98 5.82 -13.67 -1.79
N LEU A 99 5.03 -12.64 -1.50
CA LEU A 99 5.48 -11.47 -0.73
C LEU A 99 6.06 -11.90 0.63
N ALA A 100 5.41 -12.85 1.30
CA ALA A 100 5.86 -13.37 2.59
C ALA A 100 7.19 -14.12 2.50
N THR A 101 7.48 -14.75 1.37
CA THR A 101 8.70 -15.52 1.10
C THR A 101 9.84 -14.61 0.63
N ASP A 102 9.56 -13.75 -0.34
CA ASP A 102 10.56 -12.94 -1.02
C ASP A 102 10.85 -11.62 -0.28
N HIS A 103 9.98 -11.24 0.65
CA HIS A 103 10.01 -10.00 1.44
C HIS A 103 9.96 -8.71 0.58
N ASN A 104 9.59 -8.84 -0.67
CA ASN A 104 9.37 -7.74 -1.61
C ASN A 104 8.25 -8.07 -2.57
N GLU A 105 7.82 -7.08 -3.35
CA GLU A 105 6.80 -7.29 -4.36
C GLU A 105 7.21 -8.39 -5.35
N PRO A 106 6.34 -9.38 -5.61
CA PRO A 106 6.62 -10.41 -6.60
C PRO A 106 6.72 -9.83 -7.99
N VAL A 107 7.91 -9.88 -8.58
CA VAL A 107 8.17 -9.44 -9.95
C VAL A 107 8.06 -10.64 -10.88
N LEU A 108 7.36 -10.50 -12.00
CA LEU A 108 7.18 -11.59 -12.96
C LEU A 108 8.52 -12.06 -13.52
N GLY A 109 8.86 -13.34 -13.29
CA GLY A 109 10.10 -13.95 -13.78
C GLY A 109 11.37 -13.58 -13.01
N GLU A 110 11.27 -12.75 -11.99
CA GLU A 110 12.39 -12.33 -11.15
C GLU A 110 12.35 -13.02 -9.79
N THR A 111 13.51 -13.41 -9.31
CA THR A 111 13.71 -13.98 -7.95
C THR A 111 14.65 -13.14 -7.11
N ARG A 112 15.20 -12.04 -7.67
CA ARG A 112 16.13 -11.16 -6.96
C ARG A 112 15.42 -10.43 -5.83
N VAL A 113 16.12 -10.27 -4.73
CA VAL A 113 15.64 -9.51 -3.58
C VAL A 113 15.81 -8.00 -3.78
N LEU A 114 15.04 -7.23 -3.03
CA LEU A 114 15.02 -5.76 -3.15
C LEU A 114 16.42 -5.12 -3.05
N GLN A 115 17.31 -5.63 -2.20
CA GLN A 115 18.67 -5.12 -2.04
C GLN A 115 19.52 -5.25 -3.29
N GLU A 116 19.35 -6.31 -4.07
CA GLU A 116 20.05 -6.49 -5.34
C GLU A 116 19.61 -5.45 -6.37
N HIS A 117 18.30 -5.15 -6.43
CA HIS A 117 17.80 -4.10 -7.30
C HIS A 117 18.21 -2.70 -6.84
N VAL A 118 18.28 -2.47 -5.53
CA VAL A 118 18.81 -1.21 -4.98
C VAL A 118 20.26 -1.03 -5.38
N ALA A 119 21.08 -2.09 -5.34
CA ALA A 119 22.47 -2.05 -5.81
C ALA A 119 22.56 -1.67 -7.29
N ASP A 120 21.70 -2.20 -8.13
CA ASP A 120 21.72 -1.92 -9.58
C ASP A 120 21.48 -0.43 -9.90
N TRP A 121 20.45 0.18 -9.33
CA TRP A 121 20.17 1.60 -9.61
C TRP A 121 21.14 2.56 -8.92
N ALA A 122 21.76 2.13 -7.82
CA ALA A 122 22.74 2.91 -7.06
C ALA A 122 24.18 2.78 -7.59
N GLU A 123 24.40 1.91 -8.58
CA GLU A 123 25.75 1.69 -9.13
C GLU A 123 26.44 3.01 -9.51
N GLY A 124 27.67 3.18 -9.00
CA GLY A 124 28.50 4.37 -9.23
C GLY A 124 28.07 5.64 -8.50
N LEU A 125 27.13 5.57 -7.56
CA LEU A 125 26.73 6.74 -6.76
C LEU A 125 27.45 6.87 -5.42
N ASP A 126 28.23 5.88 -5.02
CA ASP A 126 29.00 5.89 -3.74
C ASP A 126 28.14 6.28 -2.53
N ILE A 127 26.99 5.57 -2.35
CA ILE A 127 26.06 5.81 -1.25
C ILE A 127 26.34 4.77 -0.15
N PRO A 128 26.64 5.20 1.09
CA PRO A 128 26.87 4.26 2.19
C PRO A 128 25.61 3.47 2.56
N VAL A 129 25.79 2.32 3.21
CA VAL A 129 24.70 1.58 3.84
C VAL A 129 24.54 2.07 5.28
N GLY A 130 23.32 2.41 5.67
CA GLY A 130 23.00 2.93 6.99
C GLY A 130 23.29 4.43 7.15
N GLY A 131 23.17 4.93 8.37
CA GLY A 131 23.40 6.32 8.73
C GLY A 131 22.23 6.95 9.48
N GLU A 132 22.41 8.19 9.91
CA GLU A 132 21.37 8.94 10.64
C GLU A 132 20.13 9.19 9.75
N THR A 133 20.35 9.38 8.46
CA THR A 133 19.29 9.52 7.45
C THR A 133 19.45 8.41 6.42
N VAL A 134 18.38 7.68 6.13
CA VAL A 134 18.38 6.65 5.07
C VAL A 134 17.32 6.97 4.02
N LEU A 135 17.59 6.58 2.79
CA LEU A 135 16.64 6.60 1.69
C LEU A 135 15.97 5.23 1.62
N PHE A 136 14.66 5.20 1.86
CA PHE A 136 13.81 4.03 1.67
C PHE A 136 13.27 4.03 0.26
N VAL A 137 13.64 3.03 -0.52
CA VAL A 137 13.22 2.88 -1.91
C VAL A 137 12.18 1.76 -1.99
N ASP A 138 10.96 2.11 -2.35
CA ASP A 138 9.89 1.13 -2.48
C ASP A 138 10.11 0.15 -3.64
N CYS A 139 9.33 -0.94 -3.64
CA CYS A 139 9.47 -2.01 -4.64
C CYS A 139 9.19 -1.51 -6.06
N GLU A 140 8.18 -0.64 -6.25
CA GLU A 140 7.86 -0.12 -7.58
C GLU A 140 9.01 0.71 -8.14
N ALA A 141 9.59 1.59 -7.34
CA ALA A 141 10.74 2.39 -7.76
C ALA A 141 11.97 1.52 -8.01
N ALA A 142 12.23 0.52 -7.16
CA ALA A 142 13.40 -0.35 -7.30
C ALA A 142 13.33 -1.28 -8.52
N PHE A 143 12.14 -1.82 -8.83
CA PHE A 143 11.99 -2.83 -9.89
C PHE A 143 11.57 -2.25 -11.24
N TYR A 144 10.68 -1.26 -11.26
CA TYR A 144 10.06 -0.79 -12.49
C TYR A 144 10.45 0.63 -12.88
N ARG A 145 10.89 1.47 -11.92
CA ARG A 145 11.20 2.89 -12.15
C ARG A 145 12.60 3.25 -11.64
N THR A 146 13.59 2.46 -11.94
CA THR A 146 14.98 2.58 -11.44
C THR A 146 15.62 3.96 -11.67
N SER A 147 15.16 4.71 -12.66
CA SER A 147 15.60 6.08 -12.91
C SER A 147 15.15 7.06 -11.81
N VAL A 148 14.04 6.80 -11.11
CA VAL A 148 13.50 7.68 -10.07
C VAL A 148 14.40 7.70 -8.83
N PRO A 149 14.67 6.56 -8.17
CA PRO A 149 15.55 6.56 -6.99
C PRO A 149 16.95 7.06 -7.33
N ARG A 150 17.48 6.75 -8.53
CA ARG A 150 18.76 7.27 -8.99
C ARG A 150 18.77 8.79 -9.10
N ALA A 151 17.74 9.38 -9.71
CA ALA A 151 17.62 10.83 -9.85
C ALA A 151 17.51 11.53 -8.49
N VAL A 152 16.71 10.98 -7.57
CA VAL A 152 16.54 11.50 -6.20
C VAL A 152 17.87 11.44 -5.44
N ALA A 153 18.58 10.31 -5.50
CA ALA A 153 19.88 10.16 -4.86
C ALA A 153 20.90 11.18 -5.38
N GLN A 154 20.98 11.36 -6.70
CA GLN A 154 21.85 12.37 -7.31
C GLN A 154 21.47 13.81 -6.90
N MET A 155 20.19 14.11 -6.80
CA MET A 155 19.69 15.41 -6.35
C MET A 155 20.09 15.67 -4.90
N LEU A 156 19.93 14.69 -4.01
CA LEU A 156 20.33 14.78 -2.60
C LEU A 156 21.83 15.00 -2.47
N GLN A 157 22.66 14.22 -3.20
CA GLN A 157 24.12 14.40 -3.19
C GLN A 157 24.55 15.78 -3.68
N ARG A 158 23.98 16.28 -4.79
CA ARG A 158 24.24 17.63 -5.31
C ARG A 158 23.81 18.73 -4.35
N GLY A 159 22.76 18.48 -3.56
CA GLY A 159 22.29 19.37 -2.50
C GLY A 159 23.13 19.32 -1.23
N GLY A 160 24.15 18.46 -1.16
CA GLY A 160 25.00 18.31 0.02
C GLY A 160 24.30 17.58 1.18
N TYR A 161 23.24 16.81 0.92
CA TYR A 161 22.57 16.03 1.94
C TYR A 161 23.30 14.71 2.17
N GLU A 162 23.62 14.43 3.42
CA GLU A 162 24.15 13.13 3.83
C GLU A 162 23.02 12.15 4.05
N PHE A 163 23.08 11.01 3.37
CA PHE A 163 22.13 9.91 3.49
C PHE A 163 22.79 8.59 3.11
N GLY A 164 22.21 7.50 3.58
CA GLY A 164 22.61 6.14 3.20
C GLY A 164 21.43 5.33 2.67
N LEU A 165 21.71 4.10 2.27
CA LEU A 165 20.70 3.11 1.91
C LEU A 165 20.40 2.23 3.11
N MET A 166 19.18 1.70 3.17
CA MET A 166 18.82 0.72 4.18
C MET A 166 19.44 -0.65 3.84
N GLY A 167 20.11 -1.29 4.80
CA GLY A 167 20.86 -2.54 4.56
C GLY A 167 19.97 -3.75 4.26
N GLU A 168 19.02 -4.04 5.13
CA GLU A 168 18.11 -5.19 5.01
C GLU A 168 16.67 -4.70 4.88
N GLN A 169 16.39 -3.97 3.81
CA GLN A 169 15.07 -3.43 3.55
C GLN A 169 14.12 -4.52 3.05
N TRP A 170 12.94 -4.60 3.68
CA TRP A 170 11.81 -5.35 3.17
C TRP A 170 10.78 -4.40 2.53
N CYS A 171 9.81 -4.96 1.84
CA CYS A 171 8.66 -4.21 1.34
C CYS A 171 8.03 -3.36 2.45
N CYS A 172 7.46 -2.23 2.09
CA CYS A 172 6.74 -1.36 3.05
C CYS A 172 5.52 -2.04 3.67
N GLY A 173 4.99 -3.11 3.04
CA GLY A 173 3.78 -3.81 3.45
C GLY A 173 2.48 -3.15 2.99
N GLY A 174 2.54 -2.03 2.28
CA GLY A 174 1.37 -1.32 1.77
C GLY A 174 0.42 -2.20 0.96
N PRO A 175 0.89 -2.90 -0.08
CA PRO A 175 0.05 -3.79 -0.88
C PRO A 175 -0.61 -4.91 -0.05
N ALA A 176 0.10 -5.50 0.92
CA ALA A 176 -0.50 -6.50 1.82
C ALA A 176 -1.65 -5.90 2.65
N ALA A 177 -1.43 -4.71 3.22
CA ALA A 177 -2.47 -3.99 3.97
C ALA A 177 -3.69 -3.65 3.10
N GLU A 178 -3.45 -3.24 1.86
CA GLU A 178 -4.51 -2.90 0.90
C GLU A 178 -5.36 -4.10 0.48
N MET A 179 -4.77 -5.29 0.41
CA MET A 179 -5.46 -6.55 0.12
C MET A 179 -6.12 -7.21 1.35
N GLY A 180 -5.89 -6.67 2.56
CA GLY A 180 -6.49 -7.19 3.79
C GLY A 180 -5.55 -8.06 4.65
N TYR A 181 -4.30 -8.30 4.25
CA TYR A 181 -3.33 -9.10 5.01
C TYR A 181 -2.62 -8.24 6.06
N ALA A 182 -3.38 -7.80 7.06
CA ALA A 182 -2.92 -6.87 8.08
C ALA A 182 -1.71 -7.39 8.90
N GLU A 183 -1.69 -8.68 9.24
CA GLU A 183 -0.58 -9.28 9.98
C GLU A 183 0.72 -9.28 9.18
N GLN A 184 0.64 -9.57 7.89
CA GLN A 184 1.79 -9.55 6.99
C GLN A 184 2.35 -8.13 6.86
N ALA A 185 1.47 -7.14 6.68
CA ALA A 185 1.86 -5.73 6.64
C ALA A 185 2.55 -5.28 7.93
N GLN A 186 2.02 -5.68 9.09
CA GLN A 186 2.64 -5.40 10.40
C GLN A 186 3.99 -6.08 10.56
N ARG A 187 4.15 -7.33 10.10
CA ARG A 187 5.41 -8.05 10.13
C ARG A 187 6.49 -7.28 9.37
N PHE A 188 6.18 -6.78 8.19
CA PHE A 188 7.11 -6.01 7.36
C PHE A 188 7.46 -4.66 7.99
N ALA A 189 6.46 -3.95 8.49
CA ALA A 189 6.66 -2.69 9.19
C ALA A 189 7.57 -2.87 10.42
N ARG A 190 7.37 -3.92 11.22
CA ARG A 190 8.23 -4.22 12.37
C ARG A 190 9.66 -4.49 11.94
N HIS A 191 9.90 -5.33 10.93
CA HIS A 191 11.24 -5.62 10.41
C HIS A 191 11.96 -4.32 10.01
N ASN A 192 11.34 -3.50 9.21
CA ASN A 192 11.93 -2.24 8.76
C ASN A 192 12.21 -1.27 9.93
N LEU A 193 11.29 -1.16 10.88
CA LEU A 193 11.46 -0.33 12.08
C LEU A 193 12.60 -0.82 12.97
N ASP A 194 12.74 -2.12 13.17
CA ASP A 194 13.79 -2.71 13.98
C ASP A 194 15.16 -2.55 13.30
N ASN A 195 15.21 -2.70 11.98
CA ASN A 195 16.41 -2.41 11.21
C ASN A 195 16.84 -0.94 11.37
N TRP A 196 15.93 0.03 11.21
CA TRP A 196 16.24 1.45 11.41
C TRP A 196 16.74 1.75 12.83
N ARG A 197 16.13 1.17 13.86
CA ARG A 197 16.56 1.33 15.25
C ARG A 197 17.94 0.77 15.49
N SER A 198 18.24 -0.42 14.96
CA SER A 198 19.52 -1.10 15.14
C SER A 198 20.69 -0.36 14.47
N THR A 199 20.43 0.33 13.36
CA THR A 199 21.40 1.12 12.61
C THR A 199 21.55 2.55 13.10
N GLY A 200 20.77 2.98 14.10
CA GLY A 200 20.80 4.33 14.66
C GLY A 200 20.15 5.38 13.73
N THR A 201 19.33 4.95 12.78
CA THR A 201 18.61 5.83 11.86
C THR A 201 17.58 6.67 12.61
N ARG A 202 17.60 7.98 12.36
CA ARG A 202 16.66 8.96 12.94
C ARG A 202 15.70 9.55 11.93
N ARG A 203 16.09 9.53 10.65
CA ARG A 203 15.29 10.09 9.54
C ARG A 203 15.22 9.09 8.41
N VAL A 204 14.03 8.96 7.85
CA VAL A 204 13.80 8.13 6.67
C VAL A 204 13.21 9.02 5.59
N LEU A 205 13.90 9.08 4.46
CA LEU A 205 13.39 9.70 3.24
C LEU A 205 12.67 8.61 2.45
N VAL A 206 11.44 8.86 2.04
CA VAL A 206 10.65 7.93 1.24
C VAL A 206 10.42 8.50 -0.16
N LEU A 207 10.36 7.63 -1.14
CA LEU A 207 9.90 7.95 -2.49
C LEU A 207 8.41 7.66 -2.55
N ASP A 208 7.60 8.70 -2.81
CA ASP A 208 6.15 8.59 -2.94
C ASP A 208 5.67 9.50 -4.10
#